data_e426d7af1003f659f47efc950bef43cf
#
_entry.id   e426d7af1003f659f47efc950bef43cf
#
_cell.length_a   1.000
_cell.length_b   1.000
_cell.length_c   1.000
_cell.angle_alpha   90.00
_cell.angle_beta   90.00
_cell.angle_gamma   90.00
#
_symmetry.space_group_name_H-M   'P 1'
#
loop_
_entity.id
_entity.type
_entity.pdbx_description
1 polymer ?
#
loop_
_entity_poly.entity_id
_entity_poly.type
_entity_poly.pdbx_seq_one_letter_code
_entity_poly.pdbx_strand_id
1 'polypeptide(L)'
;NFSKKYDIKKHFKYGMGQYGICHTLSHEEALVNPGEVYVGGDSHTNTTGALGAFACGLGHTDVAYVLLNGEIWFKVPETYYFKLNGKLPPHVMAKDFILKIIGDIGNDGGAYNTMQFGGTGIDEMSIESRLTLANMTTEAGAKNGIIESDEKTVQYLKERGATNATVFRGDADANYSKIFEYDASELEPTVAKPFSPDNITIARELSSTELDKSYIGSCTGAKYEDLLAAAKIFKGRKVKIRTEVLPAAISIYKRAIKDGLIEI
;
A
#
# COMPACT_ATOMS: atom_id res chain seq x y z
N ASN A 1 24.13 7.64 -14.92
CA ASN A 1 25.57 7.74 -14.59
C ASN A 1 25.88 7.29 -13.17
N PHE A 2 25.06 7.60 -12.17
CA PHE A 2 25.26 7.15 -10.79
C PHE A 2 25.24 5.61 -10.70
N SER A 3 24.24 4.95 -11.25
CA SER A 3 24.13 3.50 -11.23
C SER A 3 25.32 2.79 -11.87
N LYS A 4 25.85 3.33 -12.96
CA LYS A 4 27.08 2.80 -13.60
C LYS A 4 28.33 3.05 -12.76
N LYS A 5 28.45 4.25 -12.14
CA LYS A 5 29.59 4.62 -11.31
C LYS A 5 29.73 3.71 -10.08
N TYR A 6 28.61 3.32 -9.49
CA TYR A 6 28.57 2.54 -8.25
C TYR A 6 28.11 1.08 -8.44
N ASP A 7 28.10 0.58 -9.68
CA ASP A 7 27.72 -0.81 -10.04
C ASP A 7 26.38 -1.24 -9.44
N ILE A 8 25.36 -0.35 -9.50
CA ILE A 8 24.01 -0.66 -9.00
C ILE A 8 23.41 -1.77 -9.88
N LYS A 9 23.22 -2.94 -9.31
CA LYS A 9 22.82 -4.14 -10.04
C LYS A 9 21.36 -4.14 -10.48
N LYS A 10 20.46 -3.58 -9.68
CA LYS A 10 19.02 -3.45 -10.00
C LYS A 10 18.69 -1.98 -10.24
N HIS A 11 18.59 -1.59 -11.50
CA HIS A 11 18.30 -0.23 -11.93
C HIS A 11 17.10 -0.20 -12.87
N PHE A 12 15.96 0.19 -12.35
CA PHE A 12 14.68 0.25 -13.05
C PHE A 12 14.48 1.64 -13.69
N LYS A 13 14.95 1.78 -14.91
CA LYS A 13 14.88 3.06 -15.63
C LYS A 13 13.67 3.08 -16.56
N TYR A 14 12.95 4.20 -16.57
CA TYR A 14 11.86 4.44 -17.52
C TYR A 14 12.26 4.10 -18.97
N GLY A 15 11.41 3.37 -19.67
CA GLY A 15 11.62 2.92 -21.04
C GLY A 15 12.60 1.75 -21.22
N MET A 16 13.14 1.16 -20.14
CA MET A 16 14.10 0.06 -20.21
C MET A 16 13.56 -1.25 -19.61
N GLY A 17 12.40 -1.69 -20.04
CA GLY A 17 11.83 -2.98 -19.62
C GLY A 17 10.93 -2.85 -18.40
N GLN A 18 11.43 -3.08 -17.20
CA GLN A 18 10.68 -2.93 -15.97
C GLN A 18 10.87 -1.53 -15.37
N TYR A 19 9.79 -0.85 -15.12
CA TYR A 19 9.77 0.45 -14.42
C TYR A 19 8.39 0.70 -13.80
N GLY A 20 8.35 1.59 -12.83
CA GLY A 20 7.13 1.92 -12.08
C GLY A 20 7.44 2.84 -10.92
N ILE A 21 6.47 3.03 -10.05
CA ILE A 21 6.64 3.71 -8.77
C ILE A 21 7.61 2.88 -7.91
N CYS A 22 8.58 3.52 -7.27
CA CYS A 22 9.71 2.83 -6.62
C CYS A 22 9.29 1.77 -5.60
N HIS A 23 8.38 2.09 -4.71
CA HIS A 23 7.88 1.14 -3.71
C HIS A 23 6.85 0.14 -4.28
N THR A 24 6.28 0.38 -5.46
CA THR A 24 5.54 -0.64 -6.22
C THR A 24 6.51 -1.66 -6.79
N LEU A 25 7.66 -1.24 -7.31
CA LEU A 25 8.69 -2.15 -7.79
C LEU A 25 9.26 -3.04 -6.68
N SER A 26 9.27 -2.60 -5.42
CA SER A 26 9.77 -3.41 -4.31
C SER A 26 9.00 -4.74 -4.18
N HIS A 27 7.70 -4.73 -4.34
CA HIS A 27 6.89 -5.95 -4.27
C HIS A 27 6.71 -6.63 -5.63
N GLU A 28 6.64 -5.89 -6.75
CA GLU A 28 6.51 -6.47 -8.09
C GLU A 28 7.78 -7.23 -8.53
N GLU A 29 8.94 -6.86 -8.03
CA GLU A 29 10.23 -7.48 -8.34
C GLU A 29 10.80 -8.29 -7.16
N ALA A 30 9.97 -8.55 -6.14
CA ALA A 30 10.35 -9.28 -4.92
C ALA A 30 11.72 -8.84 -4.36
N LEU A 31 11.88 -7.52 -4.17
CA LEU A 31 13.15 -6.96 -3.68
C LEU A 31 13.34 -7.11 -2.18
N VAL A 32 12.29 -7.47 -1.44
CA VAL A 32 12.24 -7.52 0.02
C VAL A 32 11.53 -8.79 0.47
N ASN A 33 12.07 -9.42 1.51
CA ASN A 33 11.45 -10.58 2.15
C ASN A 33 10.85 -10.20 3.51
N PRO A 34 9.91 -11.01 4.04
CA PRO A 34 9.43 -10.87 5.41
C PRO A 34 10.59 -10.86 6.42
N GLY A 35 10.48 -10.00 7.45
CA GLY A 35 11.49 -9.84 8.49
C GLY A 35 12.68 -8.94 8.13
N GLU A 36 12.77 -8.46 6.88
CA GLU A 36 13.83 -7.54 6.47
C GLU A 36 13.50 -6.09 6.79
N VAL A 37 14.54 -5.24 6.80
CA VAL A 37 14.41 -3.78 6.88
C VAL A 37 14.57 -3.20 5.49
N TYR A 38 13.58 -2.42 5.06
CA TYR A 38 13.58 -1.75 3.77
C TYR A 38 13.43 -0.23 3.94
N VAL A 39 14.38 0.52 3.39
CA VAL A 39 14.36 1.98 3.44
C VAL A 39 14.42 2.57 2.05
N GLY A 40 13.72 3.67 1.84
CA GLY A 40 13.66 4.34 0.54
C GLY A 40 13.50 5.84 0.66
N GLY A 41 13.78 6.57 -0.40
CA GLY A 41 13.66 8.03 -0.47
C GLY A 41 12.23 8.53 -0.75
N ASP A 42 11.23 7.67 -0.65
CA ASP A 42 9.82 7.99 -0.84
C ASP A 42 9.06 7.77 0.46
N SER A 43 8.14 8.67 0.80
CA SER A 43 7.34 8.60 2.04
C SER A 43 6.48 7.34 2.09
N HIS A 44 5.97 6.86 0.94
CA HIS A 44 5.13 5.66 0.84
C HIS A 44 5.94 4.35 0.75
N THR A 45 7.23 4.37 1.09
CA THR A 45 8.04 3.14 1.28
C THR A 45 7.40 2.18 2.28
N ASN A 46 6.57 2.68 3.20
CA ASN A 46 5.72 1.92 4.14
C ASN A 46 4.90 0.82 3.44
N THR A 47 4.55 0.99 2.17
CA THR A 47 3.82 0.00 1.35
C THR A 47 4.40 -1.41 1.49
N THR A 48 5.73 -1.52 1.52
CA THR A 48 6.44 -2.80 1.57
C THR A 48 6.25 -3.53 2.91
N GLY A 49 5.79 -2.84 3.95
CA GLY A 49 5.43 -3.46 5.22
C GLY A 49 4.24 -4.44 5.14
N ALA A 50 3.43 -4.36 4.08
CA ALA A 50 2.42 -5.38 3.77
C ALA A 50 2.99 -6.79 3.53
N LEU A 51 4.29 -6.88 3.29
CA LEU A 51 5.02 -8.14 3.10
C LEU A 51 5.65 -8.66 4.40
N GLY A 52 5.40 -8.02 5.55
CA GLY A 52 6.00 -8.38 6.83
C GLY A 52 7.42 -7.85 7.03
N ALA A 53 7.79 -6.79 6.33
CA ALA A 53 9.08 -6.09 6.48
C ALA A 53 8.93 -4.79 7.27
N PHE A 54 9.96 -4.39 8.02
CA PHE A 54 10.01 -3.03 8.54
C PHE A 54 10.41 -2.07 7.43
N ALA A 55 9.45 -1.33 6.92
CA ALA A 55 9.63 -0.48 5.74
C ALA A 55 9.30 0.98 6.04
N CYS A 56 10.21 1.91 5.71
CA CYS A 56 9.95 3.33 5.94
C CYS A 56 10.67 4.26 4.96
N GLY A 57 10.06 5.42 4.76
CA GLY A 57 10.65 6.54 4.02
C GLY A 57 11.74 7.24 4.84
N LEU A 58 12.79 7.69 4.15
CA LEU A 58 13.89 8.47 4.71
C LEU A 58 14.11 9.75 3.89
N GLY A 59 14.63 10.78 4.54
CA GLY A 59 15.10 11.98 3.87
C GLY A 59 16.29 11.69 2.94
N HIS A 60 16.49 12.55 1.95
CA HIS A 60 17.56 12.34 0.95
C HIS A 60 18.97 12.25 1.57
N THR A 61 19.25 13.01 2.63
CA THR A 61 20.51 12.96 3.35
C THR A 61 20.70 11.61 4.04
N ASP A 62 19.64 11.08 4.68
CA ASP A 62 19.68 9.78 5.33
C ASP A 62 19.87 8.65 4.33
N VAL A 63 19.20 8.73 3.17
CA VAL A 63 19.39 7.78 2.06
C VAL A 63 20.85 7.82 1.56
N ALA A 64 21.43 9.00 1.42
CA ALA A 64 22.83 9.14 1.03
C ALA A 64 23.76 8.53 2.09
N TYR A 65 23.47 8.72 3.38
CA TYR A 65 24.20 8.10 4.47
C TYR A 65 24.12 6.56 4.43
N VAL A 66 22.93 6.00 4.24
CA VAL A 66 22.73 4.56 4.10
C VAL A 66 23.50 3.99 2.90
N LEU A 67 23.47 4.68 1.75
CA LEU A 67 24.21 4.26 0.55
C LEU A 67 25.73 4.26 0.76
N LEU A 68 26.23 5.15 1.64
CA LEU A 68 27.65 5.26 1.93
C LEU A 68 28.13 4.25 2.98
N ASN A 69 27.34 4.06 4.05
CA ASN A 69 27.76 3.33 5.24
C ASN A 69 27.11 1.95 5.37
N GLY A 70 26.00 1.69 4.66
CA GLY A 70 25.23 0.44 4.76
C GLY A 70 24.39 0.33 6.04
N GLU A 71 24.30 1.38 6.84
CA GLU A 71 23.59 1.37 8.12
C GLU A 71 22.90 2.70 8.43
N ILE A 72 21.91 2.67 9.31
CA ILE A 72 21.27 3.84 9.91
C ILE A 72 20.67 3.43 11.26
N TRP A 73 20.64 4.37 12.20
CA TRP A 73 19.97 4.14 13.47
C TRP A 73 18.49 4.50 13.42
N PHE A 74 17.69 3.77 14.18
CA PHE A 74 16.27 4.08 14.42
C PHE A 74 15.96 4.07 15.92
N LYS A 75 15.11 5.01 16.35
CA LYS A 75 14.34 4.78 17.57
C LYS A 75 13.28 3.72 17.21
N VAL A 76 13.24 2.60 17.96
CA VAL A 76 12.19 1.59 17.77
C VAL A 76 10.84 2.21 18.05
N PRO A 77 9.91 2.27 17.07
CA PRO A 77 8.59 2.85 17.29
C PRO A 77 7.73 1.94 18.17
N GLU A 78 6.86 2.54 18.98
CA GLU A 78 5.77 1.78 19.60
C GLU A 78 4.78 1.29 18.53
N THR A 79 4.03 0.23 18.85
CA THR A 79 3.09 -0.35 17.88
C THR A 79 1.65 -0.13 18.31
N TYR A 80 0.85 0.42 17.40
CA TYR A 80 -0.62 0.44 17.45
C TYR A 80 -1.15 -0.73 16.64
N TYR A 81 -2.04 -1.52 17.23
CA TYR A 81 -2.64 -2.67 16.57
C TYR A 81 -4.07 -2.35 16.11
N PHE A 82 -4.31 -2.46 14.82
CA PHE A 82 -5.61 -2.25 14.18
C PHE A 82 -6.18 -3.61 13.77
N LYS A 83 -7.15 -4.07 14.51
CA LYS A 83 -7.78 -5.38 14.34
C LYS A 83 -9.09 -5.22 13.58
N LEU A 84 -9.17 -5.82 12.41
CA LEU A 84 -10.38 -5.90 11.60
C LEU A 84 -10.96 -7.30 11.67
N ASN A 85 -12.17 -7.45 12.19
CA ASN A 85 -12.88 -8.72 12.24
C ASN A 85 -14.04 -8.76 11.23
N GLY A 86 -14.32 -9.96 10.71
CA GLY A 86 -15.39 -10.16 9.75
C GLY A 86 -14.98 -9.93 8.30
N LYS A 87 -15.97 -9.88 7.42
CA LYS A 87 -15.79 -9.76 5.96
C LYS A 87 -16.26 -8.39 5.47
N LEU A 88 -15.46 -7.74 4.63
CA LEU A 88 -15.84 -6.48 4.01
C LEU A 88 -17.15 -6.60 3.20
N PRO A 89 -18.08 -5.64 3.34
CA PRO A 89 -19.28 -5.57 2.53
C PRO A 89 -18.98 -5.43 1.03
N PRO A 90 -19.92 -5.73 0.14
CA PRO A 90 -19.79 -5.44 -1.28
C PRO A 90 -19.46 -3.95 -1.52
N HIS A 91 -18.53 -3.69 -2.44
CA HIS A 91 -18.05 -2.34 -2.81
C HIS A 91 -17.20 -1.61 -1.76
N VAL A 92 -16.92 -2.21 -0.62
CA VAL A 92 -15.95 -1.72 0.36
C VAL A 92 -14.60 -2.38 0.10
N MET A 93 -13.55 -1.59 0.03
CA MET A 93 -12.18 -2.00 -0.24
C MET A 93 -11.26 -1.67 0.95
N ALA A 94 -10.04 -2.17 0.93
CA ALA A 94 -9.03 -1.84 1.94
C ALA A 94 -8.80 -0.33 2.08
N LYS A 95 -9.00 0.43 1.00
CA LYS A 95 -8.88 1.89 1.02
C LYS A 95 -9.96 2.55 1.90
N ASP A 96 -11.17 2.02 1.90
CA ASP A 96 -12.25 2.53 2.76
C ASP A 96 -11.90 2.31 4.23
N PHE A 97 -11.33 1.15 4.57
CA PHE A 97 -10.92 0.83 5.93
C PHE A 97 -9.78 1.74 6.40
N ILE A 98 -8.71 1.93 5.63
CA ILE A 98 -7.62 2.82 6.05
C ILE A 98 -8.06 4.28 6.12
N LEU A 99 -8.96 4.75 5.25
CA LEU A 99 -9.55 6.08 5.35
C LEU A 99 -10.38 6.22 6.64
N LYS A 100 -11.16 5.18 7.01
CA LYS A 100 -11.88 5.16 8.29
C LYS A 100 -10.92 5.31 9.47
N ILE A 101 -9.83 4.55 9.48
CA ILE A 101 -8.79 4.66 10.52
C ILE A 101 -8.22 6.07 10.57
N ILE A 102 -7.80 6.64 9.43
CA ILE A 102 -7.23 7.98 9.37
C ILE A 102 -8.24 9.02 9.86
N GLY A 103 -9.53 8.87 9.52
CA GLY A 103 -10.58 9.72 10.03
C GLY A 103 -10.77 9.63 11.55
N ASP A 104 -10.57 8.45 12.14
CA ASP A 104 -10.73 8.23 13.57
C ASP A 104 -9.56 8.76 14.41
N ILE A 105 -8.32 8.62 13.90
CA ILE A 105 -7.13 8.99 14.67
C ILE A 105 -6.49 10.32 14.24
N GLY A 106 -6.90 10.87 13.09
CA GLY A 106 -6.31 12.08 12.49
C GLY A 106 -5.06 11.79 11.66
N ASN A 107 -4.61 12.78 10.90
CA ASN A 107 -3.46 12.70 10.00
C ASN A 107 -2.09 12.65 10.71
N ASP A 108 -2.05 12.83 12.02
CA ASP A 108 -0.86 12.72 12.87
C ASP A 108 -1.03 11.68 14.00
N GLY A 109 -2.19 11.01 14.07
CA GLY A 109 -2.52 10.07 15.14
C GLY A 109 -1.60 8.86 15.24
N GLY A 110 -0.92 8.50 14.15
CA GLY A 110 0.10 7.46 14.11
C GLY A 110 1.54 7.98 14.20
N ALA A 111 1.75 9.27 14.52
CA ALA A 111 3.07 9.91 14.43
C ALA A 111 4.18 9.11 15.11
N TYR A 112 5.17 8.72 14.31
CA TYR A 112 6.32 7.90 14.68
C TYR A 112 6.00 6.51 15.27
N ASN A 113 4.77 6.02 15.17
CA ASN A 113 4.39 4.67 15.58
C ASN A 113 4.43 3.69 14.39
N THR A 114 4.50 2.41 14.68
CA THR A 114 4.16 1.35 13.74
C THR A 114 2.66 1.12 13.80
N MET A 115 1.99 1.12 12.66
CA MET A 115 0.61 0.68 12.53
C MET A 115 0.60 -0.78 12.05
N GLN A 116 0.27 -1.70 12.94
CA GLN A 116 0.15 -3.13 12.62
C GLN A 116 -1.31 -3.47 12.37
N PHE A 117 -1.57 -4.22 11.29
CA PHE A 117 -2.92 -4.65 10.94
C PHE A 117 -3.04 -6.17 11.08
N GLY A 118 -4.16 -6.63 11.64
CA GLY A 118 -4.46 -8.05 11.79
C GLY A 118 -5.94 -8.31 12.02
N GLY A 119 -6.27 -9.55 12.32
CA GLY A 119 -7.65 -10.03 12.50
C GLY A 119 -8.20 -10.70 11.23
N THR A 120 -9.33 -11.39 11.38
CA THR A 120 -9.90 -12.24 10.33
C THR A 120 -10.17 -11.50 9.02
N GLY A 121 -10.55 -10.22 9.09
CA GLY A 121 -10.76 -9.38 7.91
C GLY A 121 -9.47 -9.12 7.13
N ILE A 122 -8.34 -8.96 7.82
CA ILE A 122 -7.03 -8.77 7.18
C ILE A 122 -6.51 -10.09 6.58
N ASP A 123 -6.74 -11.22 7.27
CA ASP A 123 -6.35 -12.55 6.79
C ASP A 123 -7.04 -12.89 5.45
N GLU A 124 -8.29 -12.45 5.27
CA GLU A 124 -9.05 -12.63 4.04
C GLU A 124 -8.58 -11.74 2.88
N MET A 125 -7.93 -10.60 3.18
CA MET A 125 -7.49 -9.65 2.15
C MET A 125 -6.45 -10.25 1.21
N SER A 126 -6.50 -9.79 -0.04
CA SER A 126 -5.43 -10.00 -1.03
C SER A 126 -4.17 -9.25 -0.63
N ILE A 127 -3.03 -9.62 -1.20
CA ILE A 127 -1.78 -8.86 -1.01
C ILE A 127 -1.92 -7.42 -1.52
N GLU A 128 -2.60 -7.19 -2.64
CA GLU A 128 -2.81 -5.83 -3.17
C GLU A 128 -3.64 -4.96 -2.23
N SER A 129 -4.64 -5.53 -1.56
CA SER A 129 -5.41 -4.86 -0.50
C SER A 129 -4.54 -4.54 0.72
N ARG A 130 -3.69 -5.49 1.16
CA ARG A 130 -2.74 -5.27 2.27
C ARG A 130 -1.71 -4.18 1.93
N LEU A 131 -1.22 -4.14 0.69
CA LEU A 131 -0.34 -3.07 0.20
C LEU A 131 -1.00 -1.69 0.31
N THR A 132 -2.30 -1.58 0.05
CA THR A 132 -3.06 -0.33 0.25
C THR A 132 -3.08 0.12 1.70
N LEU A 133 -3.33 -0.81 2.64
CA LEU A 133 -3.32 -0.49 4.08
C LEU A 133 -1.95 0.05 4.51
N ALA A 134 -0.88 -0.71 4.24
CA ALA A 134 0.47 -0.32 4.63
C ALA A 134 0.91 0.99 3.96
N ASN A 135 0.55 1.22 2.69
CA ASN A 135 0.85 2.44 1.95
C ASN A 135 0.31 3.68 2.66
N MET A 136 -0.96 3.68 3.02
CA MET A 136 -1.63 4.86 3.54
C MET A 136 -1.38 5.12 5.03
N THR A 137 -0.58 4.33 5.71
CA THR A 137 -0.13 4.64 7.09
C THR A 137 0.69 5.92 7.14
N THR A 138 1.31 6.30 6.03
CA THR A 138 2.02 7.57 5.85
C THR A 138 1.09 8.76 6.07
N GLU A 139 -0.18 8.66 5.65
CA GLU A 139 -1.20 9.72 5.80
C GLU A 139 -1.64 9.91 7.26
N ALA A 140 -1.33 8.96 8.14
CA ALA A 140 -1.51 9.08 9.58
C ALA A 140 -0.22 9.46 10.33
N GLY A 141 0.86 9.79 9.60
CA GLY A 141 2.17 10.15 10.17
C GLY A 141 2.98 8.95 10.69
N ALA A 142 2.58 7.72 10.41
CA ALA A 142 3.24 6.53 10.92
C ALA A 142 4.65 6.33 10.36
N LYS A 143 5.54 5.78 11.19
CA LYS A 143 6.90 5.41 10.79
C LYS A 143 6.90 4.18 9.88
N ASN A 144 6.01 3.23 10.15
CA ASN A 144 5.85 2.00 9.39
C ASN A 144 4.40 1.53 9.44
N GLY A 145 3.95 0.87 8.36
CA GLY A 145 2.71 0.10 8.33
C GLY A 145 3.05 -1.35 8.09
N ILE A 146 2.65 -2.28 8.96
CA ILE A 146 3.07 -3.68 8.86
C ILE A 146 1.88 -4.64 8.95
N ILE A 147 1.97 -5.72 8.17
CA ILE A 147 1.08 -6.87 8.25
C ILE A 147 1.96 -8.11 8.36
N GLU A 148 1.67 -8.98 9.33
CA GLU A 148 2.39 -10.23 9.46
C GLU A 148 2.31 -11.05 8.17
N SER A 149 3.43 -11.60 7.77
CA SER A 149 3.44 -12.44 6.58
C SER A 149 2.77 -13.78 6.83
N ASP A 150 2.14 -14.29 5.81
CA ASP A 150 1.48 -15.60 5.79
C ASP A 150 1.84 -16.37 4.51
N GLU A 151 1.19 -17.47 4.29
CA GLU A 151 1.39 -18.30 3.11
C GLU A 151 1.01 -17.57 1.82
N LYS A 152 0.02 -16.64 1.85
CA LYS A 152 -0.32 -15.80 0.69
C LYS A 152 0.83 -14.85 0.35
N THR A 153 1.47 -14.27 1.37
CA THR A 153 2.63 -13.38 1.20
C THR A 153 3.81 -14.14 0.60
N VAL A 154 4.11 -15.32 1.13
CA VAL A 154 5.20 -16.17 0.63
C VAL A 154 4.94 -16.60 -0.81
N GLN A 155 3.72 -17.01 -1.13
CA GLN A 155 3.34 -17.41 -2.48
C GLN A 155 3.47 -16.23 -3.47
N TYR A 156 2.95 -15.06 -3.08
CA TYR A 156 3.04 -13.83 -3.88
C TYR A 156 4.48 -13.47 -4.24
N LEU A 157 5.40 -13.57 -3.27
CA LEU A 157 6.82 -13.29 -3.48
C LEU A 157 7.51 -14.36 -4.33
N LYS A 158 7.19 -15.64 -4.13
CA LYS A 158 7.73 -16.75 -4.96
C LYS A 158 7.34 -16.63 -6.43
N GLU A 159 6.10 -16.25 -6.72
CA GLU A 159 5.62 -16.00 -8.09
C GLU A 159 6.39 -14.86 -8.78
N ARG A 160 7.02 -13.98 -7.99
CA ARG A 160 7.85 -12.85 -8.44
C ARG A 160 9.35 -13.13 -8.36
N GLY A 161 9.74 -14.40 -8.12
CA GLY A 161 11.12 -14.85 -8.16
C GLY A 161 11.87 -14.82 -6.83
N ALA A 162 11.20 -14.59 -5.70
CA ALA A 162 11.85 -14.74 -4.40
C ALA A 162 12.22 -16.20 -4.13
N THR A 163 13.45 -16.43 -3.67
CA THR A 163 13.97 -17.78 -3.35
C THR A 163 13.90 -18.10 -1.86
N ASN A 164 13.92 -17.09 -1.00
CA ASN A 164 14.11 -17.25 0.46
C ASN A 164 12.93 -16.67 1.27
N ALA A 165 11.78 -16.40 0.65
CA ALA A 165 10.63 -15.90 1.37
C ALA A 165 10.07 -16.97 2.32
N THR A 166 9.99 -16.61 3.61
CA THR A 166 9.43 -17.44 4.68
C THR A 166 8.41 -16.63 5.48
N VAL A 167 7.53 -17.31 6.19
CA VAL A 167 6.59 -16.64 7.10
C VAL A 167 7.37 -16.04 8.27
N PHE A 168 7.07 -14.78 8.58
CA PHE A 168 7.61 -14.06 9.73
C PHE A 168 6.44 -13.43 10.51
N ARG A 169 6.37 -13.71 11.80
CA ARG A 169 5.29 -13.26 12.70
C ARG A 169 5.88 -12.66 13.97
N GLY A 170 5.08 -11.81 14.61
CA GLY A 170 5.39 -11.30 15.94
C GLY A 170 5.27 -12.37 17.01
N ASP A 171 5.87 -12.11 18.17
CA ASP A 171 5.79 -12.99 19.32
C ASP A 171 4.36 -13.00 19.90
N ALA A 172 3.93 -14.14 20.46
CA ALA A 172 2.58 -14.31 20.99
C ALA A 172 2.29 -13.39 22.20
N ASP A 173 3.33 -12.92 22.88
CA ASP A 173 3.30 -12.02 24.02
C ASP A 173 3.70 -10.58 23.65
N ALA A 174 3.67 -10.21 22.36
CA ALA A 174 3.97 -8.87 21.90
C ALA A 174 3.05 -7.83 22.57
N ASN A 175 3.66 -6.73 23.02
CA ASN A 175 2.93 -5.63 23.66
C ASN A 175 2.60 -4.55 22.67
N TYR A 176 1.35 -4.11 22.65
CA TYR A 176 0.86 -3.01 21.84
C TYR A 176 0.54 -1.80 22.74
N SER A 177 0.99 -0.62 22.35
CA SER A 177 0.70 0.60 23.11
C SER A 177 -0.77 1.05 22.99
N LYS A 178 -1.41 0.69 21.87
CA LYS A 178 -2.86 0.84 21.65
C LYS A 178 -3.40 -0.29 20.79
N ILE A 179 -4.66 -0.67 21.04
CA ILE A 179 -5.41 -1.63 20.23
C ILE A 179 -6.71 -0.97 19.80
N PHE A 180 -6.99 -0.98 18.51
CA PHE A 180 -8.22 -0.52 17.90
C PHE A 180 -8.93 -1.70 17.26
N GLU A 181 -10.20 -1.91 17.57
CA GLU A 181 -11.00 -3.01 17.03
C GLU A 181 -12.11 -2.47 16.11
N TYR A 182 -12.26 -3.07 14.95
CA TYR A 182 -13.24 -2.72 13.94
C TYR A 182 -14.01 -3.97 13.49
N ASP A 183 -15.31 -3.79 13.27
CA ASP A 183 -16.15 -4.74 12.59
C ASP A 183 -16.23 -4.38 11.11
N ALA A 184 -15.80 -5.31 10.25
CA ALA A 184 -15.83 -5.10 8.81
C ALA A 184 -17.23 -4.84 8.26
N SER A 185 -18.27 -5.40 8.90
CA SER A 185 -19.67 -5.24 8.47
C SER A 185 -20.22 -3.81 8.63
N GLU A 186 -19.60 -3.01 9.48
CA GLU A 186 -19.98 -1.60 9.71
C GLU A 186 -19.31 -0.62 8.74
N LEU A 187 -18.37 -1.09 7.92
CA LEU A 187 -17.66 -0.24 6.99
C LEU A 187 -18.53 0.09 5.77
N GLU A 188 -18.46 1.35 5.34
CA GLU A 188 -19.13 1.86 4.15
C GLU A 188 -18.12 2.49 3.19
N PRO A 189 -18.43 2.57 1.87
CA PRO A 189 -17.60 3.29 0.92
C PRO A 189 -17.32 4.72 1.39
N THR A 190 -16.05 5.05 1.55
CA THR A 190 -15.58 6.27 2.22
C THR A 190 -14.81 7.16 1.27
N VAL A 191 -14.99 8.47 1.39
CA VAL A 191 -14.29 9.49 0.60
C VAL A 191 -13.61 10.48 1.55
N ALA A 192 -12.35 10.78 1.26
CA ALA A 192 -11.67 11.93 1.87
C ALA A 192 -12.02 13.19 1.09
N LYS A 193 -12.64 14.15 1.76
CA LYS A 193 -12.93 15.47 1.19
C LYS A 193 -11.69 16.38 1.23
N PRO A 194 -11.62 17.45 0.40
CA PRO A 194 -10.55 18.42 0.53
C PRO A 194 -10.53 19.03 1.96
N PHE A 195 -9.37 19.34 2.52
CA PHE A 195 -8.03 19.28 1.95
C PHE A 195 -7.13 18.31 2.74
N SER A 196 -7.71 17.36 3.47
CA SER A 196 -6.98 16.45 4.34
C SER A 196 -7.55 15.04 4.24
N PRO A 197 -6.71 13.98 4.26
CA PRO A 197 -7.16 12.59 4.19
C PRO A 197 -8.00 12.15 5.41
N ASP A 198 -7.93 12.84 6.54
CA ASP A 198 -8.77 12.59 7.73
C ASP A 198 -10.15 13.27 7.65
N ASN A 199 -10.37 14.17 6.70
CA ASN A 199 -11.67 14.79 6.46
C ASN A 199 -12.61 13.83 5.70
N ILE A 200 -12.95 12.72 6.31
CA ILE A 200 -13.73 11.65 5.69
C ILE A 200 -15.24 11.90 5.71
N THR A 201 -15.94 11.28 4.76
CA THR A 201 -17.40 11.12 4.76
C THR A 201 -17.78 9.87 3.98
N ILE A 202 -19.02 9.40 4.14
CA ILE A 202 -19.56 8.27 3.40
C ILE A 202 -19.86 8.71 1.96
N ALA A 203 -19.47 7.91 0.97
CA ALA A 203 -19.58 8.25 -0.46
C ALA A 203 -21.00 8.65 -0.88
N ARG A 204 -22.04 8.00 -0.32
CA ARG A 204 -23.44 8.32 -0.64
C ARG A 204 -23.85 9.76 -0.28
N GLU A 205 -23.20 10.38 0.70
CA GLU A 205 -23.46 11.77 1.10
C GLU A 205 -22.98 12.78 0.07
N LEU A 206 -22.07 12.36 -0.82
CA LEU A 206 -21.54 13.17 -1.91
C LEU A 206 -22.20 12.87 -3.26
N SER A 207 -23.33 12.16 -3.29
CA SER A 207 -23.99 11.73 -4.53
C SER A 207 -24.44 12.86 -5.45
N SER A 208 -24.63 14.08 -4.91
CA SER A 208 -24.96 15.29 -5.67
C SER A 208 -23.75 16.12 -6.09
N THR A 209 -22.54 15.72 -5.73
CA THR A 209 -21.31 16.45 -6.07
C THR A 209 -20.96 16.23 -7.54
N GLU A 210 -20.91 17.31 -8.31
CA GLU A 210 -20.44 17.26 -9.69
C GLU A 210 -18.92 17.13 -9.75
N LEU A 211 -18.43 16.31 -10.67
CA LEU A 211 -17.01 16.05 -10.86
C LEU A 211 -16.56 16.54 -12.23
N ASP A 212 -15.46 17.27 -12.29
CA ASP A 212 -14.85 17.74 -13.55
C ASP A 212 -13.92 16.70 -14.15
N LYS A 213 -13.24 15.92 -13.29
CA LYS A 213 -12.23 14.93 -13.69
C LYS A 213 -12.20 13.76 -12.74
N SER A 214 -11.89 12.57 -13.28
CA SER A 214 -11.57 11.38 -12.51
C SER A 214 -10.13 10.91 -12.81
N TYR A 215 -9.42 10.48 -11.78
CA TYR A 215 -8.08 9.91 -11.90
C TYR A 215 -8.01 8.60 -11.11
N ILE A 216 -7.68 7.50 -11.82
CA ILE A 216 -7.42 6.18 -11.23
C ILE A 216 -5.95 5.91 -11.40
N GLY A 217 -5.20 6.05 -10.33
CA GLY A 217 -3.75 6.06 -10.41
C GLY A 217 -3.08 6.05 -9.05
N SER A 218 -1.82 6.43 -9.04
CA SER A 218 -0.91 6.48 -7.90
C SER A 218 -0.48 5.11 -7.38
N CYS A 219 0.31 5.10 -6.31
CA CYS A 219 0.77 3.88 -5.65
C CYS A 219 -0.33 3.15 -4.87
N THR A 220 -1.38 3.87 -4.44
CA THR A 220 -2.50 3.31 -3.68
C THR A 220 -3.62 2.76 -4.55
N GLY A 221 -3.90 3.37 -5.70
CA GLY A 221 -5.13 3.13 -6.48
C GLY A 221 -4.88 2.64 -7.91
N ALA A 222 -3.73 2.07 -8.22
CA ALA A 222 -3.38 1.63 -9.57
C ALA A 222 -2.71 0.26 -9.63
N LYS A 223 -2.96 -0.57 -8.65
CA LYS A 223 -2.62 -2.00 -8.66
C LYS A 223 -3.59 -2.74 -9.59
N TYR A 224 -3.32 -3.99 -9.89
CA TYR A 224 -4.13 -4.74 -10.84
C TYR A 224 -5.59 -4.92 -10.38
N GLU A 225 -5.83 -5.19 -9.10
CA GLU A 225 -7.18 -5.34 -8.55
C GLU A 225 -7.99 -4.04 -8.61
N ASP A 226 -7.32 -2.87 -8.43
CA ASP A 226 -7.95 -1.56 -8.57
C ASP A 226 -8.42 -1.32 -10.01
N LEU A 227 -7.58 -1.67 -11.00
CA LEU A 227 -7.93 -1.60 -12.42
C LEU A 227 -9.07 -2.55 -12.77
N LEU A 228 -9.06 -3.76 -12.21
CA LEU A 228 -10.13 -4.74 -12.41
C LEU A 228 -11.45 -4.26 -11.82
N ALA A 229 -11.43 -3.61 -10.65
CA ALA A 229 -12.62 -3.02 -10.04
C ALA A 229 -13.18 -1.88 -10.91
N ALA A 230 -12.32 -1.00 -11.40
CA ALA A 230 -12.70 0.08 -12.31
C ALA A 230 -13.28 -0.46 -13.63
N ALA A 231 -12.63 -1.44 -14.23
CA ALA A 231 -13.09 -2.08 -15.47
C ALA A 231 -14.49 -2.70 -15.32
N LYS A 232 -14.80 -3.33 -14.18
CA LYS A 232 -16.15 -3.86 -13.89
C LYS A 232 -17.21 -2.76 -13.88
N ILE A 233 -16.86 -1.57 -13.40
CA ILE A 233 -17.78 -0.42 -13.37
C ILE A 233 -17.95 0.18 -14.78
N PHE A 234 -16.86 0.29 -15.55
CA PHE A 234 -16.87 0.92 -16.88
C PHE A 234 -17.47 0.05 -17.97
N LYS A 235 -17.42 -1.27 -17.82
CA LYS A 235 -17.87 -2.22 -18.84
C LYS A 235 -19.28 -1.90 -19.36
N GLY A 236 -19.37 -1.65 -20.68
CA GLY A 236 -20.63 -1.30 -21.35
C GLY A 236 -21.15 0.12 -21.06
N ARG A 237 -20.33 0.97 -20.47
CA ARG A 237 -20.70 2.37 -20.16
C ARG A 237 -19.72 3.34 -20.82
N LYS A 238 -20.17 4.59 -21.02
CA LYS A 238 -19.29 5.69 -21.41
C LYS A 238 -19.09 6.62 -20.22
N VAL A 239 -17.84 6.98 -19.97
CA VAL A 239 -17.51 8.01 -18.98
C VAL A 239 -18.09 9.36 -19.40
N LYS A 240 -18.62 10.12 -18.44
CA LYS A 240 -19.24 11.44 -18.68
C LYS A 240 -18.26 12.60 -18.50
N ILE A 241 -17.14 12.35 -17.83
CA ILE A 241 -16.11 13.34 -17.50
C ILE A 241 -14.77 12.83 -17.97
N ARG A 242 -13.78 13.71 -18.07
CA ARG A 242 -12.40 13.29 -18.36
C ARG A 242 -11.91 12.31 -17.30
N THR A 243 -11.56 11.11 -17.74
CA THR A 243 -11.07 10.04 -16.86
C THR A 243 -9.69 9.60 -17.32
N GLU A 244 -8.73 9.60 -16.41
CA GLU A 244 -7.36 9.14 -16.65
C GLU A 244 -7.09 7.91 -15.79
N VAL A 245 -6.46 6.90 -16.39
CA VAL A 245 -6.09 5.64 -15.70
C VAL A 245 -4.60 5.41 -15.92
N LEU A 246 -3.82 5.41 -14.84
CA LEU A 246 -2.38 5.21 -14.87
C LEU A 246 -1.96 4.05 -13.96
N PRO A 247 -1.61 2.87 -14.52
CA PRO A 247 -1.06 1.76 -13.77
C PRO A 247 0.22 2.12 -13.03
N ALA A 248 0.41 1.60 -11.81
CA ALA A 248 1.54 1.95 -10.94
C ALA A 248 2.89 1.39 -11.42
N ALA A 249 2.88 0.35 -12.26
CA ALA A 249 4.08 -0.25 -12.85
C ALA A 249 3.78 -0.83 -14.24
N ILE A 250 4.82 -1.01 -15.03
CA ILE A 250 4.69 -1.58 -16.38
C ILE A 250 4.25 -3.04 -16.35
N SER A 251 4.58 -3.81 -15.32
CA SER A 251 4.10 -5.17 -15.08
C SER A 251 2.57 -5.21 -14.99
N ILE A 252 2.00 -4.31 -14.20
CA ILE A 252 0.55 -4.15 -14.01
C ILE A 252 -0.11 -3.76 -15.34
N TYR A 253 0.47 -2.80 -16.07
CA TYR A 253 -0.04 -2.39 -17.39
C TYR A 253 -0.05 -3.55 -18.40
N LYS A 254 1.05 -4.30 -18.50
CA LYS A 254 1.15 -5.48 -19.38
C LYS A 254 0.12 -6.54 -19.02
N ARG A 255 -0.12 -6.79 -17.74
CA ARG A 255 -1.16 -7.72 -17.28
C ARG A 255 -2.55 -7.21 -17.66
N ALA A 256 -2.83 -5.93 -17.44
CA ALA A 256 -4.11 -5.33 -17.83
C ALA A 256 -4.40 -5.43 -19.33
N ILE A 257 -3.38 -5.25 -20.19
CA ILE A 257 -3.50 -5.47 -21.65
C ILE A 257 -3.83 -6.94 -21.93
N LYS A 258 -3.05 -7.87 -21.36
CA LYS A 258 -3.22 -9.30 -21.60
C LYS A 258 -4.63 -9.78 -21.23
N ASP A 259 -5.20 -9.23 -20.17
CA ASP A 259 -6.51 -9.61 -19.67
C ASP A 259 -7.66 -8.73 -20.25
N GLY A 260 -7.36 -7.89 -21.25
CA GLY A 260 -8.34 -7.11 -22.00
C GLY A 260 -8.95 -5.93 -21.23
N LEU A 261 -8.37 -5.51 -20.09
CA LEU A 261 -8.91 -4.41 -19.28
C LEU A 261 -8.75 -3.05 -19.95
N ILE A 262 -7.82 -2.91 -20.89
CA ILE A 262 -7.54 -1.64 -21.58
C ILE A 262 -8.57 -1.36 -22.69
N GLU A 263 -9.31 -2.38 -23.14
CA GLU A 263 -10.32 -2.27 -24.19
C GLU A 263 -11.71 -1.92 -23.64
N ILE A 264 -11.86 -1.85 -22.31
CA ILE A 264 -13.12 -1.53 -21.62
C ILE A 264 -13.29 -0.01 -21.48
#